data_43328b8577156d206867a49f27bb48a5
#
_entry.id   43328b8577156d206867a49f27bb48a5
#
_cell.length_a   1.000
_cell.length_b   1.000
_cell.length_c   1.000
_cell.angle_alpha   90.00
_cell.angle_beta   90.00
_cell.angle_gamma   90.00
#
_symmetry.space_group_name_H-M   'P 1'
#
loop_
_entity.id
_entity.type
_entity.pdbx_description
1 polymer ?
#
loop_
_entity_poly.entity_id
_entity_poly.type
_entity_poly.pdbx_seq_one_letter_code
_entity_poly.pdbx_strand_id
1 'polypeptide(L)'
;MSNSPLAQLAANGVSIWLDDLSRSRIVSGGLRDLITNRSVSGVTTNPTIFAGALAKGEGYQAQVAELAAAGVTAEQAIFEITTKDVADACDIFAGVYERTNGFDGRVSIEVEPGLANDAEGTIKQAKELFAKVNRENVMIKIPATKPGLAAITAVIAEGISVNVTLIFSIERYRAVIAAYIAGVEQAKANGHD
;
A
#
# COMPACT_ATOMS: atom_id res chain seq x y z
N MET A 1 -24.03 2.57 17.85
CA MET A 1 -23.32 1.91 16.74
C MET A 1 -24.15 2.05 15.48
N SER A 2 -23.60 2.52 14.38
CA SER A 2 -24.37 2.72 13.15
C SER A 2 -24.81 1.35 12.61
N ASN A 3 -26.09 1.23 12.26
CA ASN A 3 -26.66 0.01 11.69
C ASN A 3 -26.43 -0.06 10.16
N SER A 4 -25.31 0.50 9.68
CA SER A 4 -25.00 0.52 8.25
C SER A 4 -24.53 -0.87 7.76
N PRO A 5 -24.73 -1.24 6.48
CA PRO A 5 -24.23 -2.50 5.93
C PRO A 5 -22.74 -2.69 6.12
N LEU A 6 -21.92 -1.64 6.00
CA LEU A 6 -20.48 -1.71 6.23
C LEU A 6 -20.13 -2.00 7.70
N ALA A 7 -20.88 -1.41 8.65
CA ALA A 7 -20.68 -1.71 10.06
C ALA A 7 -21.05 -3.17 10.39
N GLN A 8 -22.08 -3.72 9.74
CA GLN A 8 -22.45 -5.13 9.88
C GLN A 8 -21.38 -6.06 9.30
N LEU A 9 -20.80 -5.74 8.14
CA LEU A 9 -19.70 -6.48 7.56
C LEU A 9 -18.47 -6.44 8.48
N ALA A 10 -18.10 -5.28 8.97
CA ALA A 10 -16.97 -5.12 9.89
C ALA A 10 -17.18 -5.92 11.19
N ALA A 11 -18.40 -5.94 11.75
CA ALA A 11 -18.74 -6.73 12.93
C ALA A 11 -18.64 -8.25 12.68
N ASN A 12 -18.73 -8.70 11.42
CA ASN A 12 -18.52 -10.08 11.00
C ASN A 12 -17.05 -10.38 10.59
N GLY A 13 -16.10 -9.49 10.94
CA GLY A 13 -14.67 -9.70 10.69
C GLY A 13 -14.22 -9.38 9.28
N VAL A 14 -15.01 -8.61 8.50
CA VAL A 14 -14.62 -8.15 7.16
C VAL A 14 -13.91 -6.81 7.27
N SER A 15 -12.66 -6.74 6.84
CA SER A 15 -11.91 -5.49 6.70
C SER A 15 -12.41 -4.70 5.49
N ILE A 16 -12.86 -3.47 5.71
CA ILE A 16 -13.39 -2.60 4.66
C ILE A 16 -12.25 -1.71 4.14
N TRP A 17 -11.82 -1.95 2.91
CA TRP A 17 -10.74 -1.18 2.31
C TRP A 17 -11.27 -0.19 1.28
N LEU A 18 -10.74 1.03 1.32
CA LEU A 18 -10.98 2.07 0.34
C LEU A 18 -10.01 1.90 -0.83
N ASP A 19 -10.52 1.80 -2.06
CA ASP A 19 -9.72 1.77 -3.29
C ASP A 19 -9.64 3.17 -3.92
N ASP A 20 -9.14 4.13 -3.15
CA ASP A 20 -8.96 5.53 -3.56
C ASP A 20 -8.07 6.26 -2.55
N LEU A 21 -7.16 7.10 -3.04
CA LEU A 21 -6.35 8.00 -2.22
C LEU A 21 -6.02 9.27 -3.01
N SER A 22 -6.15 10.42 -2.36
CA SER A 22 -5.71 11.70 -2.90
C SER A 22 -5.35 12.66 -1.77
N ARG A 23 -4.49 13.62 -2.06
CA ARG A 23 -4.11 14.66 -1.11
C ARG A 23 -5.32 15.45 -0.60
N SER A 24 -6.25 15.78 -1.48
CA SER A 24 -7.48 16.49 -1.10
C SER A 24 -8.30 15.70 -0.08
N ARG A 25 -8.40 14.37 -0.23
CA ARG A 25 -9.10 13.50 0.74
C ARG A 25 -8.37 13.44 2.10
N ILE A 26 -7.05 13.43 2.09
CA ILE A 26 -6.22 13.45 3.31
C ILE A 26 -6.42 14.77 4.05
N VAL A 27 -6.20 15.89 3.36
CA VAL A 27 -6.18 17.23 3.95
C VAL A 27 -7.56 17.70 4.39
N SER A 28 -8.62 17.38 3.63
CA SER A 28 -10.00 17.75 3.99
C SER A 28 -10.56 16.99 5.21
N GLY A 29 -9.86 15.96 5.70
CA GLY A 29 -10.37 15.07 6.74
C GLY A 29 -11.33 13.99 6.22
N GLY A 30 -11.58 13.93 4.91
CA GLY A 30 -12.47 12.94 4.30
C GLY A 30 -12.07 11.50 4.57
N LEU A 31 -10.75 11.20 4.66
CA LEU A 31 -10.27 9.89 5.04
C LEU A 31 -10.62 9.54 6.49
N ARG A 32 -10.45 10.48 7.42
CA ARG A 32 -10.83 10.29 8.84
C ARG A 32 -12.34 10.09 9.02
N ASP A 33 -13.14 10.79 8.22
CA ASP A 33 -14.61 10.62 8.22
C ASP A 33 -15.00 9.20 7.79
N LEU A 34 -14.38 8.66 6.74
CA LEU A 34 -14.63 7.29 6.27
C LEU A 34 -14.26 6.24 7.34
N ILE A 35 -13.15 6.42 8.05
CA ILE A 35 -12.76 5.55 9.17
C ILE A 35 -13.83 5.61 10.27
N THR A 36 -14.22 6.80 10.67
CA THR A 36 -15.13 7.01 11.81
C THR A 36 -16.58 6.60 11.50
N ASN A 37 -17.08 6.96 10.33
CA ASN A 37 -18.50 6.86 10.00
C ASN A 37 -18.85 5.74 9.01
N ARG A 38 -17.86 5.12 8.36
CA ARG A 38 -18.08 4.09 7.33
C ARG A 38 -17.33 2.80 7.58
N SER A 39 -16.70 2.64 8.75
CA SER A 39 -15.94 1.44 9.12
C SER A 39 -14.79 1.11 8.16
N VAL A 40 -14.24 2.10 7.47
CA VAL A 40 -13.06 1.90 6.62
C VAL A 40 -11.87 1.59 7.51
N SER A 41 -11.21 0.46 7.25
CA SER A 41 -10.12 -0.06 8.07
C SER A 41 -8.79 -0.15 7.33
N GLY A 42 -8.75 0.14 6.04
CA GLY A 42 -7.53 0.17 5.23
C GLY A 42 -7.72 0.94 3.92
N VAL A 43 -6.61 1.22 3.26
CA VAL A 43 -6.59 1.87 1.94
C VAL A 43 -5.67 1.10 1.00
N THR A 44 -6.14 0.89 -0.22
CA THR A 44 -5.29 0.43 -1.31
C THR A 44 -5.11 1.50 -2.37
N THR A 45 -3.94 1.55 -2.96
CA THR A 45 -3.61 2.45 -4.07
C THR A 45 -3.07 1.66 -5.26
N ASN A 46 -3.04 2.29 -6.40
CA ASN A 46 -2.39 1.80 -7.60
C ASN A 46 -1.98 2.98 -8.49
N PRO A 47 -1.16 2.77 -9.52
CA PRO A 47 -0.71 3.85 -10.40
C PRO A 47 -1.83 4.65 -11.05
N THR A 48 -2.96 4.01 -11.40
CA THR A 48 -4.12 4.68 -12.01
C THR A 48 -4.81 5.64 -11.03
N ILE A 49 -4.95 5.25 -9.75
CA ILE A 49 -5.50 6.10 -8.69
C ILE A 49 -4.65 7.36 -8.55
N PHE A 50 -3.34 7.21 -8.44
CA PHE A 50 -2.44 8.35 -8.32
C PHE A 50 -2.41 9.22 -9.58
N ALA A 51 -2.41 8.62 -10.77
CA ALA A 51 -2.52 9.37 -12.02
C ALA A 51 -3.79 10.23 -12.05
N GLY A 52 -4.93 9.67 -11.63
CA GLY A 52 -6.20 10.39 -11.52
C GLY A 52 -6.17 11.51 -10.47
N ALA A 53 -5.53 11.30 -9.33
CA ALA A 53 -5.39 12.29 -8.28
C ALA A 53 -4.49 13.46 -8.72
N LEU A 54 -3.34 13.14 -9.32
CA LEU A 54 -2.37 14.13 -9.84
C LEU A 54 -2.96 14.96 -11.01
N ALA A 55 -3.72 14.31 -11.91
CA ALA A 55 -4.38 15.00 -13.02
C ALA A 55 -5.39 16.06 -12.56
N LYS A 56 -6.04 15.88 -11.42
CA LYS A 56 -6.91 16.89 -10.80
C LYS A 56 -6.12 18.05 -10.20
N GLY A 57 -4.86 17.82 -9.82
CA GLY A 57 -3.92 18.83 -9.33
C GLY A 57 -4.24 19.39 -7.94
N GLU A 58 -5.33 18.96 -7.29
CA GLU A 58 -5.78 19.51 -6.01
C GLU A 58 -4.79 19.19 -4.87
N GLY A 59 -4.16 20.23 -4.31
CA GLY A 59 -3.23 20.12 -3.19
C GLY A 59 -1.80 19.66 -3.56
N TYR A 60 -1.48 19.50 -4.85
CA TYR A 60 -0.16 19.08 -5.30
C TYR A 60 0.74 20.21 -5.79
N GLN A 61 0.17 21.38 -6.11
CA GLN A 61 0.86 22.49 -6.81
C GLN A 61 2.15 22.93 -6.10
N ALA A 62 2.11 23.08 -4.80
CA ALA A 62 3.27 23.54 -4.01
C ALA A 62 4.42 22.53 -4.08
N GLN A 63 4.15 21.25 -3.85
CA GLN A 63 5.16 20.19 -3.90
C GLN A 63 5.70 19.99 -5.33
N VAL A 64 4.85 20.05 -6.34
CA VAL A 64 5.26 19.97 -7.75
C VAL A 64 6.20 21.12 -8.10
N ALA A 65 5.89 22.35 -7.67
CA ALA A 65 6.75 23.50 -7.89
C ALA A 65 8.11 23.37 -7.19
N GLU A 66 8.12 22.86 -5.95
CA GLU A 66 9.35 22.59 -5.18
C GLU A 66 10.23 21.53 -5.87
N LEU A 67 9.65 20.40 -6.26
CA LEU A 67 10.35 19.33 -6.96
C LEU A 67 10.87 19.77 -8.33
N ALA A 68 10.09 20.54 -9.07
CA ALA A 68 10.52 21.12 -10.33
C ALA A 68 11.71 22.09 -10.16
N ALA A 69 11.68 22.93 -9.13
CA ALA A 69 12.80 23.84 -8.80
C ALA A 69 14.06 23.07 -8.39
N ALA A 70 13.90 21.89 -7.77
CA ALA A 70 15.01 20.99 -7.42
C ALA A 70 15.56 20.21 -8.62
N GLY A 71 14.93 20.30 -9.80
CA GLY A 71 15.39 19.65 -11.03
C GLY A 71 15.25 18.13 -11.06
N VAL A 72 14.33 17.54 -10.24
CA VAL A 72 14.09 16.10 -10.25
C VAL A 72 13.33 15.65 -11.51
N THR A 73 13.50 14.40 -11.91
CA THR A 73 12.73 13.84 -13.03
C THR A 73 11.25 13.68 -12.69
N ALA A 74 10.41 13.51 -13.71
CA ALA A 74 8.97 13.28 -13.50
C ALA A 74 8.72 12.00 -12.68
N GLU A 75 9.47 10.92 -12.93
CA GLU A 75 9.36 9.68 -12.17
C GLU A 75 9.72 9.90 -10.69
N GLN A 76 10.82 10.61 -10.43
CA GLN A 76 11.22 10.97 -9.07
C GLN A 76 10.17 11.83 -8.37
N ALA A 77 9.57 12.80 -9.09
CA ALA A 77 8.51 13.63 -8.55
C ALA A 77 7.26 12.81 -8.18
N ILE A 78 6.84 11.89 -9.05
CA ILE A 78 5.73 10.96 -8.77
C ILE A 78 6.05 10.10 -7.55
N PHE A 79 7.24 9.54 -7.46
CA PHE A 79 7.69 8.75 -6.30
C PHE A 79 7.61 9.55 -5.00
N GLU A 80 8.13 10.78 -4.97
CA GLU A 80 8.10 11.67 -3.80
C GLU A 80 6.68 12.03 -3.38
N ILE A 81 5.81 12.32 -4.33
CA ILE A 81 4.42 12.71 -4.08
C ILE A 81 3.61 11.54 -3.55
N THR A 82 3.70 10.38 -4.21
CA THR A 82 2.89 9.20 -3.86
C THR A 82 3.31 8.59 -2.53
N THR A 83 4.61 8.50 -2.26
CA THR A 83 5.12 8.02 -0.97
C THR A 83 4.74 8.93 0.18
N LYS A 84 4.72 10.27 -0.05
CA LYS A 84 4.24 11.22 0.95
C LYS A 84 2.75 11.02 1.26
N ASP A 85 1.89 10.91 0.24
CA ASP A 85 0.46 10.69 0.47
C ASP A 85 0.19 9.37 1.20
N VAL A 86 0.95 8.33 0.89
CA VAL A 86 0.85 7.04 1.59
C VAL A 86 1.32 7.15 3.03
N ALA A 87 2.41 7.87 3.31
CA ALA A 87 2.86 8.10 4.68
C ALA A 87 1.83 8.89 5.50
N ASP A 88 1.26 9.96 4.93
CA ASP A 88 0.22 10.76 5.57
C ASP A 88 -1.06 9.91 5.83
N ALA A 89 -1.41 9.01 4.93
CA ALA A 89 -2.52 8.08 5.12
C ALA A 89 -2.21 7.04 6.22
N CYS A 90 -0.99 6.50 6.25
CA CYS A 90 -0.54 5.61 7.31
C CYS A 90 -0.69 6.26 8.69
N ASP A 91 -0.30 7.53 8.83
CA ASP A 91 -0.45 8.29 10.08
C ASP A 91 -1.92 8.48 10.48
N ILE A 92 -2.82 8.64 9.51
CA ILE A 92 -4.26 8.71 9.77
C ILE A 92 -4.80 7.37 10.28
N PHE A 93 -4.29 6.26 9.77
CA PHE A 93 -4.70 4.91 10.14
C PHE A 93 -3.98 4.35 11.38
N ALA A 94 -2.97 5.01 11.93
CA ALA A 94 -2.17 4.52 13.05
C ALA A 94 -3.03 4.04 14.23
N GLY A 95 -4.04 4.82 14.63
CA GLY A 95 -4.94 4.42 15.72
C GLY A 95 -5.84 3.20 15.39
N VAL A 96 -6.11 2.91 14.11
CA VAL A 96 -6.76 1.64 13.70
C VAL A 96 -5.78 0.49 13.83
N TYR A 97 -4.56 0.69 13.36
CA TYR A 97 -3.48 -0.29 13.39
C TYR A 97 -3.17 -0.73 14.83
N GLU A 98 -2.98 0.22 15.74
CA GLU A 98 -2.69 -0.04 17.15
C GLU A 98 -3.80 -0.84 17.84
N ARG A 99 -5.08 -0.40 17.75
CA ARG A 99 -6.18 -1.08 18.44
C ARG A 99 -6.55 -2.44 17.86
N THR A 100 -6.09 -2.76 16.65
CA THR A 100 -6.28 -4.07 16.02
C THR A 100 -5.03 -4.95 16.06
N ASN A 101 -4.01 -4.55 16.82
CA ASN A 101 -2.72 -5.24 16.91
C ASN A 101 -2.11 -5.53 15.52
N GLY A 102 -2.15 -4.53 14.64
CA GLY A 102 -1.57 -4.61 13.30
C GLY A 102 -2.38 -5.39 12.26
N PHE A 103 -3.57 -5.87 12.61
CA PHE A 103 -4.44 -6.58 11.64
C PHE A 103 -5.00 -5.63 10.60
N ASP A 104 -5.65 -4.55 11.03
CA ASP A 104 -6.20 -3.48 10.20
C ASP A 104 -5.36 -2.19 10.30
N GLY A 105 -5.84 -1.12 9.70
CA GLY A 105 -5.15 0.17 9.71
C GLY A 105 -4.00 0.25 8.71
N ARG A 106 -4.04 -0.58 7.67
CA ARG A 106 -2.97 -0.69 6.69
C ARG A 106 -3.23 0.13 5.44
N VAL A 107 -2.15 0.60 4.82
CA VAL A 107 -2.17 1.35 3.56
C VAL A 107 -1.21 0.69 2.59
N SER A 108 -1.66 0.35 1.37
CA SER A 108 -0.79 -0.26 0.38
C SER A 108 -0.41 0.67 -0.75
N ILE A 109 0.86 0.59 -1.17
CA ILE A 109 1.44 1.25 -2.35
C ILE A 109 2.00 0.19 -3.30
N GLU A 110 1.72 0.32 -4.60
CA GLU A 110 2.10 -0.65 -5.60
C GLU A 110 3.45 -0.31 -6.25
N VAL A 111 4.27 -1.32 -6.50
CA VAL A 111 5.45 -1.20 -7.36
C VAL A 111 5.06 -0.80 -8.79
N GLU A 112 5.96 -0.21 -9.53
CA GLU A 112 5.68 0.23 -10.90
C GLU A 112 5.28 -0.92 -11.83
N PRO A 113 4.24 -0.73 -12.66
CA PRO A 113 3.76 -1.77 -13.56
C PRO A 113 4.83 -2.29 -14.53
N GLY A 114 5.79 -1.45 -14.91
CA GLY A 114 6.92 -1.81 -15.77
C GLY A 114 7.79 -2.93 -15.21
N LEU A 115 7.78 -3.13 -13.88
CA LEU A 115 8.54 -4.16 -13.18
C LEU A 115 7.81 -5.50 -13.06
N ALA A 116 6.60 -5.63 -13.58
CA ALA A 116 5.78 -6.84 -13.42
C ALA A 116 6.46 -8.14 -13.90
N ASN A 117 7.44 -8.05 -14.81
CA ASN A 117 8.21 -9.18 -15.31
C ASN A 117 9.70 -9.15 -14.90
N ASP A 118 10.07 -8.27 -13.97
CA ASP A 118 11.41 -8.10 -13.42
C ASP A 118 11.38 -8.32 -11.91
N ALA A 119 11.83 -9.49 -11.46
CA ALA A 119 11.85 -9.83 -10.05
C ALA A 119 12.84 -8.97 -9.24
N GLU A 120 14.04 -8.73 -9.78
CA GLU A 120 15.09 -7.97 -9.09
C GLU A 120 14.69 -6.48 -8.97
N GLY A 121 14.19 -5.90 -10.05
CA GLY A 121 13.67 -4.53 -10.05
C GLY A 121 12.49 -4.37 -9.07
N THR A 122 11.58 -5.34 -9.03
CA THR A 122 10.46 -5.36 -8.07
C THR A 122 10.95 -5.40 -6.62
N ILE A 123 11.90 -6.27 -6.30
CA ILE A 123 12.48 -6.38 -4.94
C ILE A 123 13.14 -5.06 -4.53
N LYS A 124 13.94 -4.49 -5.42
CA LYS A 124 14.64 -3.23 -5.19
C LYS A 124 13.64 -2.11 -4.91
N GLN A 125 12.67 -1.90 -5.80
CA GLN A 125 11.68 -0.83 -5.64
C GLN A 125 10.78 -1.06 -4.42
N ALA A 126 10.41 -2.29 -4.10
CA ALA A 126 9.64 -2.60 -2.89
C ALA A 126 10.36 -2.13 -1.61
N LYS A 127 11.67 -2.40 -1.50
CA LYS A 127 12.51 -1.93 -0.40
C LYS A 127 12.62 -0.39 -0.37
N GLU A 128 12.79 0.24 -1.53
CA GLU A 128 12.84 1.71 -1.64
C GLU A 128 11.54 2.37 -1.20
N LEU A 129 10.39 1.85 -1.64
CA LEU A 129 9.06 2.32 -1.23
C LEU A 129 8.86 2.16 0.28
N PHE A 130 9.18 0.98 0.82
CA PHE A 130 9.04 0.72 2.25
C PHE A 130 9.90 1.67 3.09
N ALA A 131 11.18 1.82 2.74
CA ALA A 131 12.11 2.72 3.42
C ALA A 131 11.67 4.19 3.31
N LYS A 132 11.14 4.60 2.15
CA LYS A 132 10.71 5.98 1.91
C LYS A 132 9.43 6.33 2.68
N VAL A 133 8.45 5.45 2.67
CA VAL A 133 7.20 5.65 3.45
C VAL A 133 7.50 5.61 4.95
N ASN A 134 8.37 4.72 5.39
CA ASN A 134 8.85 4.59 6.77
C ASN A 134 7.70 4.57 7.79
N ARG A 135 6.74 3.67 7.60
CA ARG A 135 5.61 3.42 8.51
C ARG A 135 5.36 1.92 8.63
N GLU A 136 5.13 1.43 9.85
CA GLU A 136 4.91 0.00 10.13
C GLU A 136 3.66 -0.55 9.45
N ASN A 137 2.64 0.27 9.27
CA ASN A 137 1.38 -0.11 8.68
C ASN A 137 1.32 0.04 7.14
N VAL A 138 2.44 0.33 6.48
CA VAL A 138 2.50 0.26 5.02
C VAL A 138 2.61 -1.19 4.54
N MET A 139 1.97 -1.49 3.44
CA MET A 139 2.14 -2.74 2.69
C MET A 139 2.62 -2.42 1.28
N ILE A 140 3.58 -3.20 0.79
CA ILE A 140 4.01 -3.06 -0.60
C ILE A 140 3.17 -3.99 -1.47
N LYS A 141 2.51 -3.42 -2.47
CA LYS A 141 1.64 -4.16 -3.38
C LYS A 141 2.45 -4.70 -4.56
N ILE A 142 2.41 -6.02 -4.74
CA ILE A 142 3.20 -6.73 -5.76
C ILE A 142 2.26 -7.61 -6.58
N PRO A 143 2.32 -7.52 -7.95
CA PRO A 143 1.48 -8.35 -8.80
C PRO A 143 1.94 -9.82 -8.80
N ALA A 144 0.98 -10.74 -8.79
CA ALA A 144 1.21 -12.19 -8.79
C ALA A 144 1.64 -12.72 -10.17
N THR A 145 2.58 -12.09 -10.83
CA THR A 145 3.23 -12.62 -12.04
C THR A 145 4.18 -13.77 -11.68
N LYS A 146 4.68 -14.52 -12.64
CA LYS A 146 5.68 -15.57 -12.36
C LYS A 146 6.93 -14.99 -11.69
N PRO A 147 7.56 -13.93 -12.21
CA PRO A 147 8.67 -13.26 -11.52
C PRO A 147 8.26 -12.62 -10.19
N GLY A 148 7.03 -12.10 -10.10
CA GLY A 148 6.49 -11.52 -8.88
C GLY A 148 6.45 -12.49 -7.69
N LEU A 149 6.28 -13.80 -7.93
CA LEU A 149 6.32 -14.80 -6.85
C LEU A 149 7.66 -14.82 -6.12
N ALA A 150 8.78 -14.73 -6.85
CA ALA A 150 10.11 -14.64 -6.26
C ALA A 150 10.29 -13.33 -5.48
N ALA A 151 9.77 -12.22 -6.03
CA ALA A 151 9.80 -10.93 -5.36
C ALA A 151 8.97 -10.93 -4.06
N ILE A 152 7.78 -11.53 -4.06
CA ILE A 152 6.94 -11.68 -2.87
C ILE A 152 7.71 -12.39 -1.76
N THR A 153 8.33 -13.55 -2.07
CA THR A 153 9.14 -14.30 -1.10
C THR A 153 10.27 -13.45 -0.52
N ALA A 154 11.06 -12.80 -1.39
CA ALA A 154 12.23 -12.03 -0.97
C ALA A 154 11.86 -10.79 -0.14
N VAL A 155 10.78 -10.09 -0.49
CA VAL A 155 10.32 -8.89 0.22
C VAL A 155 9.76 -9.26 1.60
N ILE A 156 8.99 -10.34 1.70
CA ILE A 156 8.50 -10.85 3.00
C ILE A 156 9.69 -11.31 3.87
N ALA A 157 10.70 -11.94 3.30
CA ALA A 157 11.89 -12.38 4.02
C ALA A 157 12.67 -11.26 4.72
N GLU A 158 12.48 -10.01 4.29
CA GLU A 158 13.03 -8.79 4.90
C GLU A 158 12.09 -8.16 5.96
N GLY A 159 11.04 -8.86 6.37
CA GLY A 159 10.05 -8.35 7.33
C GLY A 159 9.07 -7.31 6.75
N ILE A 160 9.02 -7.15 5.43
CA ILE A 160 8.15 -6.18 4.78
C ILE A 160 6.80 -6.82 4.48
N SER A 161 5.70 -6.21 4.93
CA SER A 161 4.35 -6.66 4.63
C SER A 161 4.00 -6.47 3.16
N VAL A 162 3.49 -7.52 2.52
CA VAL A 162 3.14 -7.51 1.09
C VAL A 162 1.64 -7.69 0.88
N ASN A 163 1.06 -6.86 0.01
CA ASN A 163 -0.29 -7.02 -0.51
C ASN A 163 -0.19 -7.59 -1.93
N VAL A 164 -0.54 -8.86 -2.10
CA VAL A 164 -0.45 -9.52 -3.41
C VAL A 164 -1.69 -9.24 -4.24
N THR A 165 -1.50 -8.75 -5.45
CA THR A 165 -2.58 -8.39 -6.37
C THR A 165 -2.56 -9.21 -7.67
N LEU A 166 -3.64 -9.13 -8.45
CA LEU A 166 -3.78 -9.78 -9.75
C LEU A 166 -3.73 -11.32 -9.70
N ILE A 167 -4.45 -11.90 -8.75
CA ILE A 167 -4.61 -13.36 -8.62
C ILE A 167 -5.91 -13.77 -9.31
N PHE A 168 -5.84 -14.38 -10.49
CA PHE A 168 -7.01 -14.71 -11.31
C PHE A 168 -7.18 -16.21 -11.62
N SER A 169 -6.44 -17.09 -10.95
CA SER A 169 -6.62 -18.53 -11.05
C SER A 169 -6.27 -19.22 -9.74
N ILE A 170 -6.85 -20.42 -9.53
CA ILE A 170 -6.54 -21.26 -8.36
C ILE A 170 -5.07 -21.70 -8.36
N GLU A 171 -4.51 -21.99 -9.53
CA GLU A 171 -3.10 -22.32 -9.69
C GLU A 171 -2.22 -21.15 -9.20
N ARG A 172 -2.53 -19.91 -9.63
CA ARG A 172 -1.80 -18.72 -9.20
C ARG A 172 -1.96 -18.47 -7.71
N TYR A 173 -3.14 -18.63 -7.18
CA TYR A 173 -3.42 -18.51 -5.76
C TYR A 173 -2.56 -19.48 -4.91
N ARG A 174 -2.49 -20.76 -5.32
CA ARG A 174 -1.63 -21.75 -4.65
C ARG A 174 -0.15 -21.38 -4.71
N ALA A 175 0.32 -20.87 -5.86
CA ALA A 175 1.69 -20.40 -6.01
C ALA A 175 2.00 -19.20 -5.11
N VAL A 176 1.05 -18.27 -4.95
CA VAL A 176 1.17 -17.13 -4.00
C VAL A 176 1.24 -17.61 -2.57
N ILE A 177 0.40 -18.56 -2.16
CA ILE A 177 0.47 -19.15 -0.81
C ILE A 177 1.85 -19.77 -0.56
N ALA A 178 2.38 -20.54 -1.53
CA ALA A 178 3.70 -21.14 -1.39
C ALA A 178 4.82 -20.08 -1.28
N ALA A 179 4.75 -19.02 -2.09
CA ALA A 179 5.70 -17.90 -2.03
C ALA A 179 5.61 -17.16 -0.69
N TYR A 180 4.41 -16.94 -0.18
CA TYR A 180 4.17 -16.31 1.12
C TYR A 180 4.78 -17.14 2.26
N ILE A 181 4.46 -18.44 2.32
CA ILE A 181 4.98 -19.35 3.36
C ILE A 181 6.51 -19.36 3.34
N ALA A 182 7.12 -19.52 2.16
CA ALA A 182 8.57 -19.49 2.02
C ALA A 182 9.18 -18.15 2.49
N GLY A 183 8.51 -17.03 2.21
CA GLY A 183 8.93 -15.71 2.67
C GLY A 183 8.88 -15.58 4.20
N VAL A 184 7.80 -16.05 4.83
CA VAL A 184 7.64 -16.04 6.29
C VAL A 184 8.67 -16.94 6.98
N GLU A 185 8.94 -18.13 6.44
CA GLU A 185 9.98 -19.02 6.96
C GLU A 185 11.38 -18.36 6.92
N GLN A 186 11.69 -17.67 5.81
CA GLN A 186 12.93 -16.92 5.69
C GLN A 186 12.97 -15.69 6.60
N ALA A 187 11.86 -14.95 6.72
CA ALA A 187 11.77 -13.82 7.64
C ALA A 187 12.08 -14.24 9.08
N LYS A 188 11.48 -15.34 9.53
CA LYS A 188 11.76 -15.92 10.84
C LYS A 188 13.23 -16.32 11.01
N ALA A 189 13.84 -16.93 9.99
CA ALA A 189 15.26 -17.28 10.01
C ALA A 189 16.17 -16.04 10.06
N ASN A 190 15.72 -14.92 9.47
CA ASN A 190 16.41 -13.62 9.49
C ASN A 190 16.15 -12.81 10.78
N GLY A 191 15.32 -13.31 11.71
CA GLY A 191 15.03 -12.65 12.99
C GLY A 191 13.88 -11.62 12.93
N HIS A 192 13.04 -11.68 11.91
CA HIS A 192 11.80 -10.91 11.83
C HIS A 192 10.63 -11.72 12.41
N ASP A 193 9.76 -11.05 13.18
CA ASP A 193 8.53 -11.62 13.75
C ASP A 193 7.30 -11.34 12.87
#